data_dd38bde253115666247255f166245e89
#
_entry.id   dd38bde253115666247255f166245e89
#
_cell.length_a   1.000
_cell.length_b   1.000
_cell.length_c   1.000
_cell.angle_alpha   90.00
_cell.angle_beta   90.00
_cell.angle_gamma   90.00
#
_symmetry.space_group_name_H-M   'P 1'
#
loop_
_entity.id
_entity.type
_entity.pdbx_description
1 polymer ?
#
loop_
_entity_poly.entity_id
_entity_poly.type
_entity_poly.pdbx_seq_one_letter_code
_entity_poly.pdbx_strand_id
1 'polypeptide(L)'
;MIPNCILFFTEPYSIWSKAALLTLPAGGYLLWSVAFRRSGIAVWLSFPVIFFCALQIVLLYLFGNSVAATDMFINIVTTNPGEATELLSNIYPSVILVCVIYLPLLWTATVHVRRKVDFSPRFRRRTAVVGGVLALVGAGLLIPAYQTKRHVLRNEIFPVNVAYNVVLCAREYVKIENYDRTSAGFRYHARRTAKADKREIYVYVIGEASRAANWELYG
;
A
#
# COMPACT_ATOMS: atom_id res chain seq x y z
N MET A 1 -5.11 9.43 -7.07
CA MET A 1 -6.46 8.85 -7.35
C MET A 1 -6.42 7.48 -8.00
N ILE A 2 -5.46 7.18 -8.90
CA ILE A 2 -5.42 5.90 -9.65
C ILE A 2 -5.55 4.67 -8.74
N PRO A 3 -4.78 4.50 -7.64
CA PRO A 3 -4.96 3.35 -6.76
C PRO A 3 -6.38 3.22 -6.21
N ASN A 4 -7.00 4.34 -5.78
CA ASN A 4 -8.37 4.32 -5.27
C ASN A 4 -9.40 3.92 -6.35
N CYS A 5 -9.20 4.35 -7.61
CA CYS A 5 -10.05 3.91 -8.72
C CYS A 5 -9.90 2.41 -8.99
N ILE A 6 -8.68 1.88 -8.95
CA ILE A 6 -8.45 0.45 -9.11
C ILE A 6 -9.16 -0.32 -7.98
N LEU A 7 -8.93 0.04 -6.72
CA LEU A 7 -9.56 -0.60 -5.56
C LEU A 7 -11.09 -0.53 -5.59
N PHE A 8 -11.66 0.55 -6.14
CA PHE A 8 -13.11 0.68 -6.31
C PHE A 8 -13.70 -0.43 -7.18
N PHE A 9 -13.00 -0.84 -8.25
CA PHE A 9 -13.48 -1.86 -9.16
C PHE A 9 -13.08 -3.29 -8.75
N THR A 10 -11.92 -3.45 -8.14
CA THR A 10 -11.36 -4.78 -7.85
C THR A 10 -11.78 -5.33 -6.51
N GLU A 11 -11.99 -4.47 -5.50
CA GLU A 11 -12.23 -4.95 -4.13
C GLU A 11 -13.73 -5.05 -3.79
N PRO A 12 -14.14 -6.08 -3.05
CA PRO A 12 -15.53 -6.30 -2.65
C PRO A 12 -15.92 -5.42 -1.45
N TYR A 13 -15.67 -4.12 -1.53
CA TYR A 13 -16.01 -3.16 -0.49
C TYR A 13 -17.50 -2.83 -0.48
N SER A 14 -18.02 -2.39 0.69
CA SER A 14 -19.38 -1.87 0.79
C SER A 14 -19.55 -0.64 -0.11
N ILE A 15 -20.79 -0.36 -0.53
CA ILE A 15 -21.08 0.82 -1.36
C ILE A 15 -20.66 2.13 -0.68
N TRP A 16 -20.78 2.19 0.64
CA TRP A 16 -20.36 3.34 1.43
C TRP A 16 -18.85 3.51 1.46
N SER A 17 -18.10 2.41 1.65
CA SER A 17 -16.64 2.42 1.53
C SER A 17 -16.19 2.81 0.14
N LYS A 18 -16.82 2.27 -0.91
CA LYS A 18 -16.50 2.60 -2.31
C LYS A 18 -16.72 4.09 -2.61
N ALA A 19 -17.84 4.65 -2.15
CA ALA A 19 -18.13 6.06 -2.31
C ALA A 19 -17.13 6.96 -1.54
N ALA A 20 -16.81 6.58 -0.29
CA ALA A 20 -15.81 7.30 0.51
C ALA A 20 -14.41 7.22 -0.10
N LEU A 21 -14.02 6.06 -0.67
CA LEU A 21 -12.74 5.79 -1.33
C LEU A 21 -12.47 6.75 -2.51
N LEU A 22 -13.50 7.21 -3.20
CA LEU A 22 -13.38 8.17 -4.30
C LEU A 22 -13.52 9.62 -3.82
N THR A 23 -14.53 9.91 -3.01
CA THR A 23 -14.89 11.29 -2.66
C THR A 23 -13.92 11.93 -1.68
N LEU A 24 -13.51 11.20 -0.64
CA LEU A 24 -12.64 11.76 0.41
C LEU A 24 -11.23 12.09 -0.12
N PRO A 25 -10.51 11.17 -0.81
CA PRO A 25 -9.21 11.51 -1.39
C PRO A 25 -9.31 12.55 -2.51
N ALA A 26 -10.36 12.51 -3.35
CA ALA A 26 -10.55 13.54 -4.38
C ALA A 26 -10.67 14.93 -3.76
N GLY A 27 -11.49 15.07 -2.73
CA GLY A 27 -11.60 16.31 -1.96
C GLY A 27 -10.27 16.75 -1.38
N GLY A 28 -9.55 15.82 -0.72
CA GLY A 28 -8.23 16.06 -0.14
C GLY A 28 -7.20 16.53 -1.17
N TYR A 29 -7.11 15.87 -2.33
CA TYR A 29 -6.18 16.25 -3.39
C TYR A 29 -6.53 17.61 -4.03
N LEU A 30 -7.81 17.93 -4.19
CA LEU A 30 -8.23 19.25 -4.67
C LEU A 30 -7.87 20.35 -3.68
N LEU A 31 -8.14 20.16 -2.40
CA LEU A 31 -7.76 21.11 -1.35
C LEU A 31 -6.24 21.29 -1.29
N TRP A 32 -5.49 20.19 -1.32
CA TRP A 32 -4.03 20.21 -1.35
C TRP A 32 -3.49 20.98 -2.57
N SER A 33 -4.03 20.71 -3.76
CA SER A 33 -3.56 21.34 -5.01
C SER A 33 -3.68 22.85 -4.98
N VAL A 34 -4.71 23.40 -4.32
CA VAL A 34 -4.96 24.85 -4.24
C VAL A 34 -4.46 25.50 -2.94
N ALA A 35 -3.91 24.73 -2.01
CA ALA A 35 -3.24 25.25 -0.82
C ALA A 35 -2.02 26.12 -1.22
N PHE A 36 -1.36 25.75 -2.31
CA PHE A 36 -0.22 26.47 -2.85
C PHE A 36 -0.65 27.38 -4.00
N ARG A 37 -0.03 28.57 -4.06
CA ARG A 37 -0.30 29.51 -5.16
C ARG A 37 0.19 28.97 -6.51
N ARG A 38 1.34 28.28 -6.50
CA ARG A 38 1.97 27.70 -7.69
C ARG A 38 1.61 26.22 -7.83
N SER A 39 1.02 25.85 -8.97
CA SER A 39 0.61 24.47 -9.25
C SER A 39 1.73 23.45 -9.16
N GLY A 40 2.89 23.78 -9.73
CA GLY A 40 4.03 22.85 -9.75
C GLY A 40 4.61 22.54 -8.37
N ILE A 41 4.55 23.49 -7.41
CA ILE A 41 5.01 23.25 -6.03
C ILE A 41 4.13 22.21 -5.34
N ALA A 42 2.80 22.30 -5.51
CA ALA A 42 1.88 21.31 -4.95
C ALA A 42 2.22 19.90 -5.40
N VAL A 43 2.52 19.71 -6.70
CA VAL A 43 2.89 18.40 -7.26
C VAL A 43 4.21 17.88 -6.69
N TRP A 44 5.24 18.74 -6.61
CA TRP A 44 6.53 18.34 -6.05
C TRP A 44 6.47 18.01 -4.55
N LEU A 45 5.69 18.73 -3.77
CA LEU A 45 5.44 18.39 -2.36
C LEU A 45 4.61 17.11 -2.22
N SER A 46 3.86 16.74 -3.26
CA SER A 46 3.15 15.45 -3.31
C SER A 46 4.04 14.29 -3.76
N PHE A 47 5.33 14.52 -4.05
CA PHE A 47 6.23 13.47 -4.56
C PHE A 47 6.23 12.18 -3.69
N PRO A 48 6.26 12.24 -2.35
CA PRO A 48 6.16 11.02 -1.54
C PRO A 48 4.85 10.26 -1.80
N VAL A 49 3.73 10.96 -1.92
CA VAL A 49 2.44 10.34 -2.23
C VAL A 49 2.43 9.75 -3.64
N ILE A 50 3.03 10.44 -4.62
CA ILE A 50 3.19 9.96 -6.00
C ILE A 50 4.05 8.70 -6.02
N PHE A 51 5.15 8.67 -5.28
CA PHE A 51 6.03 7.51 -5.14
C PHE A 51 5.26 6.30 -4.60
N PHE A 52 4.51 6.46 -3.51
CA PHE A 52 3.68 5.38 -2.98
C PHE A 52 2.51 4.99 -3.88
N CYS A 53 1.96 5.94 -4.67
CA CYS A 53 1.01 5.60 -5.73
C CYS A 53 1.63 4.67 -6.77
N ALA A 54 2.82 5.00 -7.24
CA ALA A 54 3.55 4.21 -8.21
C ALA A 54 3.88 2.81 -7.65
N LEU A 55 4.41 2.76 -6.43
CA LEU A 55 4.71 1.52 -5.72
C LEU A 55 3.45 0.64 -5.57
N GLN A 56 2.31 1.22 -5.18
CA GLN A 56 1.07 0.46 -5.03
C GLN A 56 0.57 -0.10 -6.36
N ILE A 57 0.73 0.62 -7.48
CA ILE A 57 0.37 0.10 -8.81
C ILE A 57 1.24 -1.11 -9.15
N VAL A 58 2.55 -1.04 -8.88
CA VAL A 58 3.46 -2.18 -9.08
C VAL A 58 3.07 -3.36 -8.20
N LEU A 59 2.79 -3.13 -6.92
CA LEU A 59 2.38 -4.19 -5.99
C LEU A 59 1.03 -4.82 -6.39
N LEU A 60 0.06 -4.01 -6.83
CA LEU A 60 -1.20 -4.54 -7.36
C LEU A 60 -1.01 -5.39 -8.62
N TYR A 61 -0.05 -5.02 -9.47
CA TYR A 61 0.29 -5.80 -10.65
C TYR A 61 0.94 -7.15 -10.29
N LEU A 62 1.87 -7.17 -9.32
CA LEU A 62 2.57 -8.38 -8.90
C LEU A 62 1.69 -9.35 -8.11
N PHE A 63 0.87 -8.84 -7.21
CA PHE A 63 0.11 -9.65 -6.25
C PHE A 63 -1.39 -9.75 -6.57
N GLY A 64 -1.82 -9.17 -7.69
CA GLY A 64 -3.22 -9.17 -8.09
C GLY A 64 -4.03 -8.03 -7.45
N ASN A 65 -5.32 -8.26 -7.24
CA ASN A 65 -6.30 -7.24 -6.84
C ASN A 65 -6.34 -6.96 -5.33
N SER A 66 -5.26 -7.17 -4.61
CA SER A 66 -5.23 -6.95 -3.17
C SER A 66 -4.73 -5.55 -2.81
N VAL A 67 -5.20 -5.04 -1.68
CA VAL A 67 -4.62 -3.86 -1.04
C VAL A 67 -3.18 -4.17 -0.67
N ALA A 68 -2.27 -3.23 -0.90
CA ALA A 68 -0.88 -3.38 -0.47
C ALA A 68 -0.83 -3.65 1.04
N ALA A 69 -0.52 -4.88 1.40
CA ALA A 69 -0.47 -5.36 2.77
C ALA A 69 0.92 -5.14 3.39
N THR A 70 0.99 -5.20 4.71
CA THR A 70 2.26 -5.09 5.45
C THR A 70 3.29 -6.11 4.98
N ASP A 71 2.84 -7.35 4.72
CA ASP A 71 3.69 -8.45 4.28
C ASP A 71 4.39 -8.18 2.95
N MET A 72 3.74 -7.45 2.04
CA MET A 72 4.35 -7.03 0.77
C MET A 72 5.54 -6.08 0.99
N PHE A 73 5.42 -5.17 1.97
CA PHE A 73 6.53 -4.27 2.32
C PHE A 73 7.66 -5.02 3.04
N ILE A 74 7.32 -5.99 3.90
CA ILE A 74 8.31 -6.84 4.55
C ILE A 74 9.07 -7.64 3.49
N ASN A 75 8.39 -8.26 2.54
CA ASN A 75 9.02 -9.00 1.45
C ASN A 75 9.99 -8.13 0.64
N ILE A 76 9.63 -6.87 0.32
CA ILE A 76 10.54 -5.96 -0.37
C ILE A 76 11.84 -5.74 0.42
N VAL A 77 11.74 -5.59 1.75
CA VAL A 77 12.89 -5.32 2.62
C VAL A 77 13.75 -6.56 2.84
N THR A 78 13.14 -7.76 2.85
CA THR A 78 13.82 -9.03 3.14
C THR A 78 14.27 -9.79 1.89
N THR A 79 13.81 -9.39 0.69
CA THR A 79 14.19 -10.03 -0.59
C THR A 79 15.68 -9.88 -0.85
N ASN A 80 16.33 -10.97 -1.21
CA ASN A 80 17.74 -10.97 -1.58
C ASN A 80 17.96 -10.46 -3.03
N PRO A 81 19.17 -10.03 -3.40
CA PRO A 81 19.45 -9.48 -4.76
C PRO A 81 19.15 -10.44 -5.91
N GLY A 82 19.28 -11.75 -5.71
CA GLY A 82 19.00 -12.78 -6.73
C GLY A 82 17.49 -12.85 -7.02
N GLU A 83 16.67 -12.95 -5.98
CA GLU A 83 15.21 -12.92 -6.09
C GLU A 83 14.70 -11.58 -6.64
N ALA A 84 15.35 -10.47 -6.24
CA ALA A 84 14.98 -9.15 -6.73
C ALA A 84 15.18 -9.03 -8.25
N THR A 85 16.26 -9.60 -8.82
CA THR A 85 16.50 -9.56 -10.27
C THR A 85 15.50 -10.40 -11.06
N GLU A 86 15.09 -11.56 -10.54
CA GLU A 86 14.04 -12.39 -11.13
C GLU A 86 12.69 -11.67 -11.11
N LEU A 87 12.34 -11.08 -9.95
CA LEU A 87 11.12 -10.30 -9.81
C LEU A 87 11.10 -9.09 -10.76
N LEU A 88 12.22 -8.37 -10.89
CA LEU A 88 12.35 -7.21 -11.77
C LEU A 88 12.02 -7.55 -13.23
N SER A 89 12.37 -8.73 -13.71
CA SER A 89 12.06 -9.16 -15.09
C SER A 89 10.56 -9.20 -15.36
N ASN A 90 9.75 -9.46 -14.34
CA ASN A 90 8.29 -9.59 -14.44
C ASN A 90 7.53 -8.26 -14.26
N ILE A 91 8.17 -7.22 -13.72
CA ILE A 91 7.49 -5.94 -13.42
C ILE A 91 7.64 -4.89 -14.52
N TYR A 92 8.39 -5.15 -15.59
CA TYR A 92 8.58 -4.17 -16.67
C TYR A 92 7.30 -3.50 -17.17
N PRO A 93 6.17 -4.23 -17.43
CA PRO A 93 4.96 -3.59 -17.91
C PRO A 93 4.39 -2.58 -16.92
N SER A 94 4.40 -2.89 -15.63
CA SER A 94 3.92 -1.98 -14.58
C SER A 94 4.83 -0.77 -14.39
N VAL A 95 6.14 -0.94 -14.51
CA VAL A 95 7.11 0.17 -14.46
C VAL A 95 6.93 1.11 -15.65
N ILE A 96 6.75 0.56 -16.86
CA ILE A 96 6.47 1.37 -18.05
C ILE A 96 5.17 2.17 -17.85
N LEU A 97 4.11 1.53 -17.36
CA LEU A 97 2.84 2.19 -17.06
C LEU A 97 3.02 3.35 -16.06
N VAL A 98 3.74 3.12 -14.99
CA VAL A 98 4.08 4.13 -13.97
C VAL A 98 4.85 5.28 -14.59
N CYS A 99 5.87 5.01 -15.41
CA CYS A 99 6.64 6.03 -16.10
C CYS A 99 5.78 6.87 -17.04
N VAL A 100 4.94 6.24 -17.85
CA VAL A 100 4.04 6.93 -18.79
C VAL A 100 3.05 7.86 -18.06
N ILE A 101 2.59 7.48 -16.87
CA ILE A 101 1.64 8.27 -16.09
C ILE A 101 2.33 9.43 -15.35
N TYR A 102 3.43 9.12 -14.65
CA TYR A 102 3.99 10.07 -13.67
C TYR A 102 5.12 10.94 -14.21
N LEU A 103 5.91 10.50 -15.22
CA LEU A 103 6.96 11.34 -15.79
C LEU A 103 6.42 12.60 -16.47
N PRO A 104 5.34 12.54 -17.30
CA PRO A 104 4.74 13.74 -17.85
C PRO A 104 4.19 14.69 -16.79
N LEU A 105 3.60 14.13 -15.70
CA LEU A 105 3.11 14.93 -14.58
C LEU A 105 4.25 15.70 -13.90
N LEU A 106 5.35 15.03 -13.59
CA LEU A 106 6.52 15.65 -12.95
C LEU A 106 7.22 16.64 -13.89
N TRP A 107 7.28 16.32 -15.20
CA TRP A 107 7.81 17.24 -16.21
C TRP A 107 6.99 18.52 -16.28
N THR A 108 5.68 18.43 -16.42
CA THR A 108 4.79 19.60 -16.45
C THR A 108 4.86 20.40 -15.14
N ALA A 109 4.93 19.74 -13.99
CA ALA A 109 5.13 20.39 -12.71
C ALA A 109 6.44 21.20 -12.66
N THR A 110 7.53 20.63 -13.18
CA THR A 110 8.83 21.30 -13.26
C THR A 110 8.77 22.54 -14.14
N VAL A 111 8.14 22.42 -15.32
CA VAL A 111 7.93 23.55 -16.23
C VAL A 111 7.11 24.66 -15.54
N HIS A 112 6.04 24.30 -14.83
CA HIS A 112 5.19 25.25 -14.11
C HIS A 112 5.94 25.96 -12.96
N VAL A 113 6.81 25.25 -12.25
CA VAL A 113 7.68 25.86 -11.22
C VAL A 113 8.63 26.87 -11.86
N ARG A 114 9.32 26.47 -12.95
CA ARG A 114 10.29 27.33 -13.66
C ARG A 114 9.63 28.55 -14.27
N ARG A 115 8.46 28.39 -14.87
CA ARG A 115 7.68 29.49 -15.49
C ARG A 115 6.88 30.29 -14.46
N LYS A 116 6.92 29.97 -13.18
CA LYS A 116 6.19 30.63 -12.09
C LYS A 116 4.68 30.75 -12.38
N VAL A 117 4.10 29.66 -12.91
CA VAL A 117 2.65 29.60 -13.24
C VAL A 117 1.83 29.56 -11.97
N ASP A 118 1.04 30.60 -11.75
CA ASP A 118 0.15 30.77 -10.61
C ASP A 118 -1.29 30.40 -10.96
N PHE A 119 -2.01 29.81 -10.02
CA PHE A 119 -3.46 29.65 -10.13
C PHE A 119 -4.18 30.98 -9.95
N SER A 120 -5.19 31.24 -10.78
CA SER A 120 -6.04 32.39 -10.56
C SER A 120 -6.81 32.31 -9.25
N PRO A 121 -7.07 33.44 -8.56
CA PRO A 121 -7.81 33.44 -7.29
C PRO A 121 -9.22 32.84 -7.41
N ARG A 122 -9.88 33.08 -8.55
CA ARG A 122 -11.22 32.51 -8.83
C ARG A 122 -11.18 30.98 -8.94
N PHE A 123 -10.19 30.46 -9.66
CA PHE A 123 -9.97 29.01 -9.78
C PHE A 123 -9.71 28.39 -8.41
N ARG A 124 -8.78 28.95 -7.64
CA ARG A 124 -8.45 28.47 -6.28
C ARG A 124 -9.69 28.41 -5.38
N ARG A 125 -10.49 29.49 -5.35
CA ARG A 125 -11.71 29.52 -4.52
C ARG A 125 -12.73 28.48 -4.95
N ARG A 126 -13.00 28.33 -6.25
CA ARG A 126 -13.94 27.32 -6.77
C ARG A 126 -13.47 25.91 -6.47
N THR A 127 -12.22 25.60 -6.73
CA THR A 127 -11.62 24.31 -6.47
C THR A 127 -11.60 23.99 -4.96
N ALA A 128 -11.33 24.99 -4.10
CA ALA A 128 -11.38 24.81 -2.65
C ALA A 128 -12.82 24.49 -2.16
N VAL A 129 -13.84 25.16 -2.73
CA VAL A 129 -15.24 24.86 -2.38
C VAL A 129 -15.62 23.44 -2.81
N VAL A 130 -15.32 23.07 -4.07
CA VAL A 130 -15.61 21.72 -4.58
C VAL A 130 -14.85 20.66 -3.76
N GLY A 131 -13.56 20.90 -3.50
CA GLY A 131 -12.73 20.00 -2.69
C GLY A 131 -13.25 19.87 -1.26
N GLY A 132 -13.67 20.98 -0.65
CA GLY A 132 -14.27 21.00 0.67
C GLY A 132 -15.58 20.20 0.74
N VAL A 133 -16.46 20.41 -0.22
CA VAL A 133 -17.73 19.65 -0.32
C VAL A 133 -17.46 18.16 -0.48
N LEU A 134 -16.57 17.77 -1.40
CA LEU A 134 -16.21 16.35 -1.61
C LEU A 134 -15.58 15.74 -0.37
N ALA A 135 -14.70 16.46 0.33
CA ALA A 135 -14.09 15.97 1.55
C ALA A 135 -15.11 15.79 2.68
N LEU A 136 -16.04 16.72 2.84
CA LEU A 136 -17.12 16.63 3.84
C LEU A 136 -18.09 15.49 3.52
N VAL A 137 -18.49 15.33 2.27
CA VAL A 137 -19.33 14.21 1.83
C VAL A 137 -18.58 12.89 2.06
N GLY A 138 -17.31 12.80 1.67
CA GLY A 138 -16.49 11.61 1.88
C GLY A 138 -16.32 11.26 3.36
N ALA A 139 -16.11 12.27 4.23
CA ALA A 139 -16.05 12.07 5.68
C ALA A 139 -17.40 11.60 6.24
N GLY A 140 -18.51 12.15 5.76
CA GLY A 140 -19.86 11.70 6.14
C GLY A 140 -20.14 10.26 5.74
N LEU A 141 -19.68 9.83 4.56
CA LEU A 141 -19.81 8.45 4.07
C LEU A 141 -19.00 7.43 4.88
N LEU A 142 -17.97 7.87 5.61
CA LEU A 142 -17.24 6.98 6.52
C LEU A 142 -18.14 6.53 7.69
N ILE A 143 -19.11 7.31 8.12
CA ILE A 143 -19.98 6.94 9.24
C ILE A 143 -20.70 5.60 8.98
N PRO A 144 -21.49 5.45 7.89
CA PRO A 144 -22.11 4.16 7.57
C PRO A 144 -21.10 3.09 7.17
N ALA A 145 -19.95 3.47 6.55
CA ALA A 145 -18.90 2.53 6.22
C ALA A 145 -18.29 1.85 7.47
N TYR A 146 -18.10 2.60 8.55
CA TYR A 146 -17.60 2.07 9.83
C TYR A 146 -18.61 1.16 10.57
N GLN A 147 -19.89 1.27 10.27
CA GLN A 147 -20.89 0.33 10.78
C GLN A 147 -20.74 -1.05 10.15
N THR A 148 -20.28 -1.09 8.90
CA THR A 148 -20.09 -2.35 8.16
C THR A 148 -18.75 -3.00 8.46
N LYS A 149 -17.67 -2.21 8.57
CA LYS A 149 -16.30 -2.71 8.76
C LYS A 149 -15.49 -1.74 9.62
N ARG A 150 -14.75 -2.28 10.59
CA ARG A 150 -13.85 -1.47 11.42
C ARG A 150 -12.64 -0.99 10.61
N HIS A 151 -12.21 0.25 10.87
CA HIS A 151 -10.96 0.82 10.34
C HIS A 151 -10.91 1.02 8.81
N VAL A 152 -12.04 1.37 8.17
CA VAL A 152 -12.13 1.62 6.72
C VAL A 152 -11.08 2.61 6.22
N LEU A 153 -10.96 3.78 6.87
CA LEU A 153 -10.01 4.81 6.47
C LEU A 153 -8.56 4.30 6.43
N ARG A 154 -8.18 3.53 7.44
CA ARG A 154 -6.82 3.01 7.60
C ARG A 154 -6.50 1.86 6.64
N ASN A 155 -7.47 0.99 6.37
CA ASN A 155 -7.23 -0.24 5.65
C ASN A 155 -7.56 -0.14 4.16
N GLU A 156 -8.51 0.72 3.79
CA GLU A 156 -9.09 0.72 2.45
C GLU A 156 -8.72 1.96 1.62
N ILE A 157 -8.47 3.11 2.26
CA ILE A 157 -8.32 4.39 1.55
C ILE A 157 -6.86 4.77 1.35
N PHE A 158 -6.42 4.82 0.08
CA PHE A 158 -5.12 5.38 -0.26
C PHE A 158 -5.15 6.91 -0.15
N PRO A 159 -4.12 7.58 0.40
CA PRO A 159 -2.79 7.06 0.78
C PRO A 159 -2.67 6.60 2.24
N VAL A 160 -3.74 6.67 3.03
CA VAL A 160 -3.70 6.37 4.47
C VAL A 160 -3.34 4.91 4.73
N ASN A 161 -3.90 3.99 3.93
CA ASN A 161 -3.62 2.56 4.02
C ASN A 161 -2.14 2.25 3.82
N VAL A 162 -1.50 2.85 2.83
CA VAL A 162 -0.07 2.64 2.54
C VAL A 162 0.80 3.21 3.65
N ALA A 163 0.52 4.45 4.08
CA ALA A 163 1.25 5.07 5.18
C ALA A 163 1.17 4.23 6.46
N TYR A 164 -0.02 3.72 6.77
CA TYR A 164 -0.22 2.85 7.91
C TYR A 164 0.56 1.53 7.80
N ASN A 165 0.52 0.87 6.63
CA ASN A 165 1.20 -0.40 6.40
C ASN A 165 2.72 -0.25 6.41
N VAL A 166 3.26 0.87 5.92
CA VAL A 166 4.70 1.18 6.04
C VAL A 166 5.12 1.32 7.51
N VAL A 167 4.31 2.00 8.34
CA VAL A 167 4.59 2.10 9.78
C VAL A 167 4.52 0.74 10.47
N LEU A 168 3.55 -0.10 10.09
CA LEU A 168 3.46 -1.47 10.60
C LEU A 168 4.67 -2.30 10.18
N CYS A 169 5.06 -2.25 8.90
CA CYS A 169 6.25 -2.93 8.39
C CYS A 169 7.49 -2.55 9.19
N ALA A 170 7.71 -1.26 9.42
CA ALA A 170 8.85 -0.80 10.21
C ALA A 170 8.82 -1.36 11.65
N ARG A 171 7.65 -1.43 12.27
CA ARG A 171 7.50 -2.03 13.62
C ARG A 171 7.77 -3.52 13.63
N GLU A 172 7.26 -4.26 12.66
CA GLU A 172 7.48 -5.71 12.56
C GLU A 172 8.95 -6.01 12.24
N TYR A 173 9.58 -5.22 11.37
CA TYR A 173 11.01 -5.35 11.08
C TYR A 173 11.88 -5.21 12.35
N VAL A 174 11.60 -4.20 13.18
CA VAL A 174 12.30 -4.02 14.47
C VAL A 174 12.07 -5.23 15.41
N LYS A 175 10.90 -5.86 15.38
CA LYS A 175 10.64 -7.08 16.17
C LYS A 175 11.47 -8.25 15.65
N ILE A 176 11.53 -8.42 14.32
CA ILE A 176 12.34 -9.48 13.67
C ILE A 176 13.81 -9.31 14.05
N GLU A 177 14.35 -8.10 13.93
CA GLU A 177 15.75 -7.80 14.27
C GLU A 177 16.08 -8.06 15.75
N ASN A 178 15.10 -7.81 16.63
CA ASN A 178 15.26 -8.08 18.07
C ASN A 178 14.83 -9.50 18.50
N TYR A 179 14.44 -10.37 17.56
CA TYR A 179 13.89 -11.68 17.88
C TYR A 179 14.83 -12.52 18.75
N ASP A 180 16.10 -12.63 18.39
CA ASP A 180 17.09 -13.42 19.13
C ASP A 180 17.22 -12.94 20.58
N ARG A 181 17.16 -11.62 20.79
CA ARG A 181 17.25 -11.04 22.15
C ARG A 181 15.99 -11.29 22.97
N THR A 182 14.81 -11.19 22.33
CA THR A 182 13.53 -11.35 23.03
C THR A 182 13.17 -12.82 23.25
N SER A 183 13.70 -13.73 22.42
CA SER A 183 13.46 -15.17 22.50
C SER A 183 14.57 -15.95 23.24
N ALA A 184 15.66 -15.31 23.63
CA ALA A 184 16.83 -15.93 24.24
C ALA A 184 16.52 -16.78 25.50
N GLY A 185 15.45 -16.46 26.23
CA GLY A 185 14.99 -17.21 27.40
C GLY A 185 13.87 -18.21 27.13
N PHE A 186 13.40 -18.30 25.88
CA PHE A 186 12.27 -19.16 25.54
C PHE A 186 12.67 -20.63 25.56
N ARG A 187 11.90 -21.44 26.29
CA ARG A 187 12.04 -22.91 26.32
C ARG A 187 10.66 -23.52 26.21
N TYR A 188 10.52 -24.54 25.36
CA TYR A 188 9.26 -25.29 25.18
C TYR A 188 8.83 -26.10 26.39
N HIS A 189 9.71 -26.25 27.40
CA HIS A 189 9.50 -27.13 28.57
C HIS A 189 9.05 -28.55 28.19
N ALA A 190 9.37 -28.99 26.98
CA ALA A 190 9.02 -30.29 26.48
C ALA A 190 9.76 -31.34 27.28
N ARG A 191 9.03 -32.38 27.75
CA ARG A 191 9.58 -33.54 28.45
C ARG A 191 9.25 -34.79 27.68
N ARG A 192 10.22 -35.65 27.55
CA ARG A 192 9.99 -36.97 26.98
C ARG A 192 9.15 -37.79 27.96
N THR A 193 8.02 -38.29 27.51
CA THR A 193 7.05 -39.06 28.34
C THR A 193 7.45 -40.54 28.50
N ALA A 194 8.19 -41.08 27.54
CA ALA A 194 8.68 -42.46 27.60
C ALA A 194 10.16 -42.56 27.20
N LYS A 195 10.92 -43.48 27.78
CA LYS A 195 12.25 -43.83 27.28
C LYS A 195 12.09 -44.68 26.03
N ALA A 196 12.78 -44.34 24.96
CA ALA A 196 12.82 -45.21 23.78
C ALA A 196 13.77 -46.38 24.04
N ASP A 197 13.28 -47.56 23.82
CA ASP A 197 14.09 -48.78 23.89
C ASP A 197 14.94 -48.99 22.64
N LYS A 198 14.65 -48.20 21.58
CA LYS A 198 15.35 -48.25 20.29
C LYS A 198 15.76 -46.85 19.87
N ARG A 199 16.76 -46.77 18.98
CA ARG A 199 17.19 -45.53 18.34
C ARG A 199 16.06 -45.00 17.48
N GLU A 200 15.58 -43.79 17.79
CA GLU A 200 14.53 -43.08 17.03
C GLU A 200 15.17 -41.94 16.26
N ILE A 201 14.76 -41.75 15.01
CA ILE A 201 15.15 -40.62 14.16
C ILE A 201 13.90 -39.80 13.90
N TYR A 202 13.93 -38.55 14.32
CA TYR A 202 12.85 -37.58 14.05
C TYR A 202 13.27 -36.69 12.89
N VAL A 203 12.46 -36.65 11.85
CA VAL A 203 12.68 -35.78 10.69
C VAL A 203 11.58 -34.72 10.69
N TYR A 204 11.97 -33.45 10.83
CA TYR A 204 11.07 -32.34 10.70
C TYR A 204 11.25 -31.74 9.30
N VAL A 205 10.17 -31.74 8.51
CA VAL A 205 10.14 -31.08 7.20
C VAL A 205 9.33 -29.83 7.34
N ILE A 206 9.99 -28.68 7.28
CA ILE A 206 9.32 -27.38 7.27
C ILE A 206 9.16 -27.01 5.79
N GLY A 207 7.92 -27.07 5.30
CA GLY A 207 7.58 -26.64 3.95
C GLY A 207 7.37 -25.13 3.90
N GLU A 208 7.91 -24.47 2.87
CA GLU A 208 7.71 -23.07 2.58
C GLU A 208 7.00 -22.90 1.22
N ALA A 209 6.01 -21.98 1.17
CA ALA A 209 5.29 -21.54 -0.04
C ALA A 209 4.73 -22.68 -0.92
N SER A 210 4.40 -23.82 -0.33
CA SER A 210 3.91 -25.01 -1.04
C SER A 210 2.40 -24.88 -1.31
N ARG A 211 2.02 -24.78 -2.59
CA ARG A 211 0.61 -24.79 -3.01
C ARG A 211 0.14 -26.21 -3.27
N ALA A 212 -1.06 -26.56 -2.79
CA ALA A 212 -1.66 -27.89 -3.00
C ALA A 212 -1.71 -28.27 -4.51
N ALA A 213 -1.99 -27.31 -5.39
CA ALA A 213 -2.01 -27.50 -6.85
C ALA A 213 -0.67 -27.94 -7.46
N ASN A 214 0.44 -27.77 -6.74
CA ASN A 214 1.78 -28.18 -7.21
C ASN A 214 2.20 -29.56 -6.68
N TRP A 215 1.31 -30.23 -5.99
CA TRP A 215 1.56 -31.57 -5.45
C TRP A 215 0.77 -32.60 -6.25
N GLU A 216 1.46 -33.53 -6.89
CA GLU A 216 0.83 -34.66 -7.61
C GLU A 216 -0.14 -35.46 -6.72
N LEU A 217 0.08 -35.44 -5.39
CA LEU A 217 -0.76 -36.12 -4.40
C LEU A 217 -2.21 -35.59 -4.38
N TYR A 218 -2.46 -34.36 -4.84
CA TYR A 218 -3.79 -33.74 -4.85
C TYR A 218 -4.42 -33.63 -6.25
N GLY A 219 -3.78 -34.20 -7.27
CA GLY A 219 -4.29 -34.40 -8.64
C GLY A 219 -3.96 -33.31 -9.59
#